data_47b45fddae55014ae30e3ac07bf435b7
#
_entry.id   47b45fddae55014ae30e3ac07bf435b7
#
_cell.length_a   1.000
_cell.length_b   1.000
_cell.length_c   1.000
_cell.angle_alpha   90.00
_cell.angle_beta   90.00
_cell.angle_gamma   90.00
#
_symmetry.space_group_name_H-M   'P 1'
#
loop_
_entity.id
_entity.type
_entity.pdbx_description
1 polymer ?
#
loop_
_entity_poly.entity_id
_entity_poly.type
_entity_poly.pdbx_seq_one_letter_code
_entity_poly.pdbx_strand_id
1 'polypeptide(L)'
;MGGVNVLNFRNTFIGENVVFDTNYPNDIIIEEKVTLTVGCTIVTHFVEVRNQRERFYSRGKVRLCEGAYIGANTIICKPVEIGKYSIVGAGSVVTKSIPPYEIWAGNPAKFIKKRKVD
;
A
#
# COMPACT_ATOMS: atom_id res chain seq x y z
N MET A 1 0.65 9.97 -14.01
CA MET A 1 0.75 9.70 -12.59
C MET A 1 2.13 9.93 -12.00
N GLY A 2 2.87 10.89 -12.51
CA GLY A 2 4.07 11.42 -11.87
C GLY A 2 5.15 10.40 -11.52
N GLY A 3 5.34 9.35 -12.31
CA GLY A 3 6.40 8.36 -12.08
C GLY A 3 5.97 7.10 -11.33
N VAL A 4 4.74 7.01 -10.83
CA VAL A 4 4.21 5.77 -10.27
C VAL A 4 4.06 4.74 -11.39
N ASN A 5 4.53 3.52 -11.15
CA ASN A 5 4.49 2.44 -12.13
C ASN A 5 3.16 1.71 -12.08
N VAL A 6 2.25 2.05 -12.97
CA VAL A 6 0.96 1.36 -13.11
C VAL A 6 1.06 0.43 -14.32
N LEU A 7 1.06 -0.88 -14.08
CA LEU A 7 1.35 -1.88 -15.12
C LEU A 7 0.20 -2.06 -16.12
N ASN A 8 -1.04 -1.91 -15.68
CA ASN A 8 -2.19 -1.96 -16.58
C ASN A 8 -3.21 -0.93 -16.14
N PHE A 9 -3.09 0.26 -16.67
CA PHE A 9 -3.90 1.41 -16.28
C PHE A 9 -5.41 1.18 -16.49
N ARG A 10 -5.80 0.45 -17.54
CA ARG A 10 -7.21 0.27 -17.88
C ARG A 10 -7.97 -0.60 -16.89
N ASN A 11 -7.26 -1.50 -16.21
CA ASN A 11 -7.86 -2.43 -15.26
C ASN A 11 -7.55 -2.06 -13.80
N THR A 12 -7.03 -0.85 -13.57
CA THR A 12 -6.68 -0.38 -12.25
C THR A 12 -7.58 0.78 -11.87
N PHE A 13 -8.17 0.72 -10.69
CA PHE A 13 -9.00 1.80 -10.16
C PHE A 13 -8.21 2.58 -9.11
N ILE A 14 -8.12 3.89 -9.29
CA ILE A 14 -7.51 4.80 -8.32
C ILE A 14 -8.54 5.86 -7.99
N GLY A 15 -9.01 5.85 -6.74
CA GLY A 15 -10.06 6.74 -6.28
C GLY A 15 -9.59 8.18 -6.06
N GLU A 16 -10.54 9.02 -5.65
CA GLU A 16 -10.28 10.43 -5.39
C GLU A 16 -9.38 10.60 -4.16
N ASN A 17 -8.56 11.64 -4.17
CA ASN A 17 -7.69 12.01 -3.05
C ASN A 17 -6.71 10.91 -2.64
N VAL A 18 -6.32 10.05 -3.54
CA VAL A 18 -5.23 9.11 -3.30
C VAL A 18 -3.91 9.88 -3.40
N VAL A 19 -3.09 9.78 -2.37
CA VAL A 19 -1.82 10.50 -2.29
C VAL A 19 -0.68 9.52 -2.44
N PHE A 20 0.18 9.77 -3.44
CA PHE A 20 1.41 9.04 -3.65
C PHE A 20 2.60 9.88 -3.19
N ASP A 21 3.61 9.20 -2.65
CA ASP A 21 4.86 9.85 -2.29
C ASP A 21 5.44 10.61 -3.50
N THR A 22 5.72 11.89 -3.31
CA THR A 22 6.27 12.73 -4.38
C THR A 22 7.78 12.67 -4.48
N ASN A 23 8.47 12.18 -3.45
CA ASN A 23 9.93 12.11 -3.45
C ASN A 23 10.45 10.92 -4.25
N TYR A 24 9.80 9.77 -4.10
CA TYR A 24 10.24 8.53 -4.75
C TYR A 24 9.05 7.80 -5.41
N PRO A 25 8.37 8.44 -6.36
CA PRO A 25 7.17 7.83 -6.95
C PRO A 25 7.47 6.55 -7.72
N ASN A 26 8.68 6.40 -8.26
CA ASN A 26 9.08 5.18 -8.98
C ASN A 26 9.19 3.95 -8.06
N ASP A 27 9.22 4.15 -6.74
CA ASP A 27 9.23 3.06 -5.79
C ASP A 27 7.82 2.48 -5.54
N ILE A 28 6.79 3.07 -6.13
CA ILE A 28 5.43 2.56 -6.06
C ILE A 28 5.11 1.80 -7.34
N ILE A 29 4.78 0.52 -7.18
CA ILE A 29 4.44 -0.37 -8.30
C ILE A 29 3.03 -0.88 -8.09
N ILE A 30 2.17 -0.63 -9.06
CA ILE A 30 0.76 -1.05 -9.02
C ILE A 30 0.50 -2.01 -10.16
N GLU A 31 0.21 -3.26 -9.83
CA GLU A 31 -0.13 -4.28 -10.80
C GLU A 31 -1.58 -4.14 -11.27
N GLU A 32 -1.96 -4.93 -12.26
CA GLU A 32 -3.29 -4.83 -12.83
C GLU A 32 -4.39 -5.24 -11.84
N LYS A 33 -5.59 -4.76 -12.07
CA LYS A 33 -6.79 -5.06 -11.27
C LYS A 33 -6.70 -4.62 -9.82
N VAL A 34 -5.72 -3.78 -9.47
CA VAL A 34 -5.64 -3.20 -8.14
C VAL A 34 -6.71 -2.13 -7.98
N THR A 35 -7.34 -2.09 -6.82
CA THR A 35 -8.26 -1.03 -6.44
C THR A 35 -7.70 -0.26 -5.26
N LEU A 36 -7.35 1.01 -5.50
CA LEU A 36 -7.01 1.98 -4.46
C LEU A 36 -8.23 2.87 -4.26
N THR A 37 -8.90 2.73 -3.14
CA THR A 37 -10.10 3.50 -2.89
C THR A 37 -9.77 4.91 -2.36
N VAL A 38 -10.81 5.72 -2.16
CA VAL A 38 -10.69 7.13 -1.82
C VAL A 38 -9.79 7.38 -0.60
N GLY A 39 -8.92 8.37 -0.71
CA GLY A 39 -8.15 8.88 0.42
C GLY A 39 -6.97 8.02 0.85
N CYS A 40 -6.62 6.97 0.12
CA CYS A 40 -5.44 6.18 0.46
C CYS A 40 -4.16 6.99 0.33
N THR A 41 -3.18 6.73 1.20
CA THR A 41 -1.88 7.39 1.19
C THR A 41 -0.78 6.34 1.14
N ILE A 42 0.14 6.47 0.19
CA ILE A 42 1.28 5.57 0.03
C ILE A 42 2.57 6.36 0.18
N VAL A 43 3.37 5.98 1.16
CA VAL A 43 4.65 6.62 1.48
C VAL A 43 5.78 5.64 1.23
N THR A 44 6.84 6.10 0.57
CA THR A 44 7.99 5.29 0.20
C THR A 44 9.29 5.73 0.85
N HIS A 45 9.23 6.76 1.69
CA HIS A 45 10.38 7.16 2.50
C HIS A 45 9.94 7.36 3.94
N PHE A 46 10.84 7.06 4.85
CA PHE A 46 10.53 7.02 6.28
C PHE A 46 11.66 7.63 7.07
N VAL A 47 11.31 8.17 8.24
CA VAL A 47 12.30 8.59 9.22
C VAL A 47 12.31 7.56 10.34
N GLU A 48 13.48 6.96 10.56
CA GLU A 48 13.70 6.10 11.70
C GLU A 48 14.37 6.91 12.81
N VAL A 49 13.77 6.89 13.98
CA VAL A 49 14.33 7.54 15.17
C VAL A 49 14.95 6.46 16.04
N ARG A 50 16.29 6.35 15.98
CA ARG A 50 17.03 5.33 16.74
C ARG A 50 17.28 5.76 18.18
N ASN A 51 17.41 7.07 18.39
CA ASN A 51 17.56 7.67 19.73
C ASN A 51 17.11 9.12 19.65
N GLN A 52 17.25 9.87 20.75
CA GLN A 52 16.79 11.25 20.82
C GLN A 52 17.51 12.23 19.87
N ARG A 53 18.68 11.85 19.36
CA ARG A 53 19.54 12.74 18.55
C ARG A 53 19.69 12.29 17.11
N GLU A 54 19.42 11.03 16.80
CA GLU A 54 19.72 10.46 15.51
C GLU A 54 18.45 10.11 14.77
N ARG A 55 18.31 10.69 13.59
CA ARG A 55 17.23 10.39 12.66
C ARG A 55 17.84 9.89 11.37
N PHE A 56 17.33 8.78 10.89
CA PHE A 56 17.78 8.17 9.65
C PHE A 56 16.64 8.16 8.65
N TYR A 57 16.95 8.53 7.41
CA TYR A 57 16.01 8.42 6.32
C TYR A 57 16.21 7.09 5.64
N SER A 58 15.14 6.36 5.46
CA SER A 58 15.13 5.14 4.65
C SER A 58 14.07 5.25 3.58
N ARG A 59 14.27 4.50 2.50
CA ARG A 59 13.30 4.40 1.43
C ARG A 59 13.17 2.95 1.01
N GLY A 60 12.06 2.60 0.40
CA GLY A 60 11.84 1.26 -0.09
C GLY A 60 10.61 1.19 -0.96
N LYS A 61 10.50 0.09 -1.69
CA LYS A 61 9.44 -0.10 -2.65
C LYS A 61 8.15 -0.54 -1.98
N VAL A 62 7.04 -0.02 -2.48
CA VAL A 62 5.70 -0.50 -2.17
C VAL A 62 5.15 -1.14 -3.44
N ARG A 63 4.77 -2.40 -3.34
CA ARG A 63 4.19 -3.13 -4.46
C ARG A 63 2.78 -3.58 -4.11
N LEU A 64 1.82 -3.17 -4.94
CA LEU A 64 0.44 -3.62 -4.85
C LEU A 64 0.23 -4.66 -5.93
N CYS A 65 0.07 -5.92 -5.53
CA CYS A 65 0.00 -7.03 -6.45
C CYS A 65 -1.39 -7.15 -7.08
N GLU A 66 -1.45 -7.89 -8.17
CA GLU A 66 -2.68 -8.07 -8.96
C GLU A 66 -3.91 -8.30 -8.09
N GLY A 67 -4.97 -7.55 -8.34
CA GLY A 67 -6.25 -7.74 -7.69
C GLY A 67 -6.33 -7.31 -6.24
N ALA A 68 -5.29 -6.74 -5.67
CA ALA A 68 -5.33 -6.24 -4.29
C ALA A 68 -6.36 -5.11 -4.16
N TYR A 69 -7.12 -5.14 -3.08
CA TYR A 69 -8.13 -4.13 -2.76
C TYR A 69 -7.72 -3.38 -1.50
N ILE A 70 -7.53 -2.09 -1.63
CA ILE A 70 -7.10 -1.22 -0.52
C ILE A 70 -8.27 -0.34 -0.11
N GLY A 71 -8.79 -0.56 1.08
CA GLY A 71 -9.96 0.17 1.59
C GLY A 71 -9.69 1.65 1.81
N ALA A 72 -10.77 2.43 1.89
CA ALA A 72 -10.70 3.89 1.98
C ALA A 72 -9.85 4.37 3.15
N ASN A 73 -9.09 5.45 2.92
CA ASN A 73 -8.25 6.10 3.94
C ASN A 73 -7.20 5.18 4.57
N THR A 74 -6.78 4.15 3.86
CA THR A 74 -5.68 3.29 4.29
C THR A 74 -4.35 4.01 4.09
N ILE A 75 -3.45 3.86 5.04
CA ILE A 75 -2.11 4.41 4.98
C ILE A 75 -1.12 3.25 4.85
N ILE A 76 -0.31 3.28 3.81
CA ILE A 76 0.80 2.36 3.64
C ILE A 76 2.07 3.16 3.90
N CYS A 77 2.72 2.89 5.02
CA CYS A 77 3.80 3.72 5.55
C CYS A 77 5.12 2.96 5.73
N LYS A 78 5.26 1.81 5.13
CA LYS A 78 6.48 1.01 5.15
C LYS A 78 6.70 0.38 3.77
N PRO A 79 7.95 -0.01 3.43
CA PRO A 79 8.23 -0.73 2.20
C PRO A 79 7.67 -2.14 2.29
N VAL A 80 6.46 -2.30 1.77
CA VAL A 80 5.70 -3.55 1.89
C VAL A 80 5.19 -3.99 0.54
N GLU A 81 4.87 -5.26 0.46
CA GLU A 81 4.16 -5.86 -0.66
C GLU A 81 2.77 -6.28 -0.20
N ILE A 82 1.75 -5.78 -0.87
CA ILE A 82 0.36 -6.20 -0.64
C ILE A 82 0.06 -7.30 -1.64
N GLY A 83 -0.14 -8.50 -1.12
CA GLY A 83 -0.21 -9.71 -1.93
C GLY A 83 -1.42 -9.78 -2.85
N LYS A 84 -1.31 -10.68 -3.83
CA LYS A 84 -2.30 -10.90 -4.87
C LYS A 84 -3.69 -11.17 -4.27
N TYR A 85 -4.69 -10.44 -4.75
CA TYR A 85 -6.09 -10.59 -4.32
C TYR A 85 -6.32 -10.47 -2.81
N SER A 86 -5.40 -9.84 -2.09
CA SER A 86 -5.61 -9.52 -0.69
C SER A 86 -6.54 -8.32 -0.53
N ILE A 87 -7.10 -8.17 0.66
CA ILE A 87 -7.98 -7.05 1.00
C ILE A 87 -7.45 -6.37 2.24
N VAL A 88 -7.32 -5.05 2.17
CA VAL A 88 -7.01 -4.21 3.33
C VAL A 88 -8.26 -3.43 3.71
N GLY A 89 -8.74 -3.60 4.93
CA GLY A 89 -9.92 -2.91 5.42
C GLY A 89 -9.73 -1.39 5.50
N ALA A 90 -10.81 -0.65 5.34
CA ALA A 90 -10.79 0.82 5.37
C ALA A 90 -10.18 1.34 6.68
N GLY A 91 -9.44 2.44 6.58
CA GLY A 91 -8.84 3.09 7.75
C GLY A 91 -7.65 2.37 8.35
N SER A 92 -7.10 1.38 7.67
CA SER A 92 -5.97 0.61 8.18
C SER A 92 -4.64 1.36 8.02
N VAL A 93 -3.68 0.99 8.86
CA VAL A 93 -2.30 1.45 8.73
C VAL A 93 -1.42 0.23 8.50
N VAL A 94 -0.92 0.08 7.28
CA VAL A 94 -0.17 -1.11 6.86
C VAL A 94 1.31 -0.90 7.15
N THR A 95 1.86 -1.74 8.02
CA THR A 95 3.26 -1.68 8.43
C THR A 95 4.05 -2.94 8.08
N LYS A 96 3.37 -3.97 7.61
CA LYS A 96 3.98 -5.25 7.21
C LYS A 96 3.40 -5.71 5.89
N SER A 97 4.17 -6.49 5.14
CA SER A 97 3.68 -7.11 3.91
C SER A 97 2.51 -8.05 4.21
N ILE A 98 1.58 -8.10 3.28
CA ILE A 98 0.36 -8.89 3.40
C ILE A 98 0.44 -10.04 2.39
N PRO A 99 0.33 -11.30 2.85
CA PRO A 99 0.34 -12.44 1.94
C PRO A 99 -0.84 -12.43 0.98
N PRO A 100 -0.71 -13.12 -0.17
CA PRO A 100 -1.83 -13.25 -1.11
C PRO A 100 -3.07 -13.88 -0.47
N TYR A 101 -4.23 -13.45 -0.94
CA TYR A 101 -5.53 -14.02 -0.54
C TYR A 101 -5.82 -13.93 0.96
N GLU A 102 -5.35 -12.87 1.58
CA GLU A 102 -5.64 -12.61 3.01
C GLU A 102 -6.37 -11.27 3.17
N ILE A 103 -7.16 -11.19 4.22
CA ILE A 103 -7.84 -9.98 4.64
C ILE A 103 -7.17 -9.47 5.91
N TRP A 104 -6.70 -8.24 5.86
CA TRP A 104 -6.05 -7.58 6.98
C TRP A 104 -6.73 -6.24 7.25
N ALA A 105 -6.74 -5.81 8.51
CA ALA A 105 -7.31 -4.52 8.89
C ALA A 105 -6.76 -4.05 10.23
N GLY A 106 -6.91 -2.76 10.49
CA GLY A 106 -6.59 -2.13 11.77
C GLY A 106 -5.38 -1.23 11.74
N ASN A 107 -4.99 -0.73 12.90
CA ASN A 107 -3.83 0.13 13.10
C ASN A 107 -3.02 -0.38 14.31
N PRO A 108 -1.88 -1.05 14.09
CA PRO A 108 -1.40 -1.52 12.80
C PRO A 108 -2.29 -2.62 12.22
N ALA A 109 -2.29 -2.73 10.90
CA ALA A 109 -3.08 -3.76 10.22
C ALA A 109 -2.59 -5.15 10.61
N LYS A 110 -3.52 -6.05 10.91
CA LYS A 110 -3.27 -7.42 11.30
C LYS A 110 -4.17 -8.38 10.55
N PHE A 111 -3.74 -9.62 10.46
CA PHE A 111 -4.49 -10.69 9.82
C PHE A 111 -5.87 -10.86 10.45
N ILE A 112 -6.89 -10.92 9.60
CA ILE A 112 -8.27 -11.20 10.00
C ILE A 112 -8.64 -12.63 9.60
N LYS A 113 -8.54 -12.95 8.32
CA LYS A 113 -8.86 -14.28 7.80
C LYS A 113 -8.32 -14.44 6.39
N LYS A 114 -8.28 -15.68 5.92
CA LYS A 114 -8.00 -15.96 4.53
C LYS A 114 -9.21 -15.65 3.67
N ARG A 115 -8.95 -15.15 2.47
CA ARG A 115 -9.97 -14.85 1.50
C ARG A 115 -10.21 -16.06 0.61
N LYS A 116 -11.48 -16.44 0.44
CA LYS A 116 -11.84 -17.40 -0.58
C LYS A 116 -12.00 -16.66 -1.91
N VAL A 117 -11.34 -17.16 -2.93
CA VAL A 117 -11.44 -16.64 -4.29
C VAL A 117 -11.91 -17.78 -5.19
N ASP A 118 -13.03 -17.53 -5.81
CA ASP A 118 -13.63 -18.50 -6.78
C ASP A 118 -12.94 -18.41 -8.13
#